data_46a54078511c2555526d21aff6d4644f
#
_entry.id   46a54078511c2555526d21aff6d4644f
#
_cell.length_a   1.000
_cell.length_b   1.000
_cell.length_c   1.000
_cell.angle_alpha   90.00
_cell.angle_beta   90.00
_cell.angle_gamma   90.00
#
_symmetry.space_group_name_H-M   'P 1'
#
loop_
_entity.id
_entity.type
_entity.pdbx_description
1 polymer ?
#
loop_
_entity_poly.entity_id
_entity_poly.type
_entity_poly.pdbx_seq_one_letter_code
_entity_poly.pdbx_strand_id
1 'polypeptide(L)'
;DLDHVDGIEKSLRVGANEHIDSFFICLGEGRGEQYPKYCSPANGFAKKSKVVGGLFHKRACVFDVFETSRLLPKDVSEDKPMIYYFFPIHNNQFSYGYLAVSYEDNYSTNKTFNNWLAILGNALEMIRIKQKNQGLLQELNNLYVHDALTGLYNRRGFDSVSLEKYK
;
A
#
# COMPACT_ATOMS: atom_id res chain seq x y z
N ASP A 1 -6.50 -4.34 5.40
CA ASP A 1 -6.41 -5.54 6.23
C ASP A 1 -5.00 -6.12 6.11
N LEU A 2 -4.35 -6.30 7.28
CA LEU A 2 -2.98 -6.82 7.41
C LEU A 2 -2.82 -8.23 6.80
N ASP A 3 -3.89 -9.01 6.72
CA ASP A 3 -3.90 -10.37 6.15
C ASP A 3 -3.44 -10.45 4.69
N HIS A 4 -3.56 -9.35 3.92
CA HIS A 4 -3.06 -9.30 2.54
C HIS A 4 -1.56 -9.04 2.46
N VAL A 5 -0.99 -8.37 3.46
CA VAL A 5 0.45 -8.10 3.54
C VAL A 5 1.22 -9.36 3.92
N ASP A 6 0.66 -10.19 4.82
CA ASP A 6 1.22 -11.50 5.17
C ASP A 6 1.29 -12.44 3.95
N GLY A 7 0.32 -12.36 3.04
CA GLY A 7 0.33 -13.09 1.77
C GLY A 7 1.46 -12.64 0.84
N ILE A 8 1.74 -11.34 0.79
CA ILE A 8 2.83 -10.75 0.00
C ILE A 8 4.18 -11.15 0.58
N GLU A 9 4.35 -11.08 1.91
CA GLU A 9 5.57 -11.51 2.59
C GLU A 9 5.84 -13.00 2.39
N LYS A 10 4.81 -13.84 2.46
CA LYS A 10 4.91 -15.28 2.17
C LYS A 10 5.31 -15.56 0.72
N SER A 11 4.74 -14.81 -0.22
CA SER A 11 5.08 -14.94 -1.65
C SER A 11 6.50 -14.50 -1.95
N LEU A 12 7.01 -13.47 -1.25
CA LEU A 12 8.41 -13.05 -1.33
C LEU A 12 9.36 -14.09 -0.76
N ARG A 13 9.01 -14.71 0.37
CA ARG A 13 9.82 -15.77 0.98
C ARG A 13 9.95 -17.01 0.07
N VAL A 14 8.90 -17.33 -0.70
CA VAL A 14 8.89 -18.47 -1.63
C VAL A 14 9.56 -18.13 -2.97
N GLY A 15 9.44 -16.87 -3.43
CA GLY A 15 10.05 -16.40 -4.69
C GLY A 15 11.43 -15.75 -4.53
N ALA A 16 11.79 -15.37 -3.32
CA ALA A 16 13.09 -14.83 -3.00
C ALA A 16 14.11 -15.98 -2.96
N ASN A 17 15.04 -15.96 -3.91
CA ASN A 17 16.22 -16.81 -3.85
C ASN A 17 16.84 -16.73 -2.45
N GLU A 18 17.48 -17.80 -2.02
CA GLU A 18 18.21 -17.93 -0.74
C GLU A 18 19.25 -16.82 -0.50
N HIS A 19 19.54 -16.00 -1.52
CA HIS A 19 20.52 -14.92 -1.56
C HIS A 19 20.02 -13.53 -1.13
N ILE A 20 18.72 -13.34 -0.83
CA ILE A 20 18.22 -12.05 -0.31
C ILE A 20 18.51 -11.99 1.19
N ASP A 21 19.32 -11.01 1.59
CA ASP A 21 19.60 -10.73 3.00
C ASP A 21 18.50 -9.88 3.64
N SER A 22 18.18 -8.77 3.00
CA SER A 22 17.18 -7.83 3.50
C SER A 22 16.29 -7.30 2.37
N PHE A 23 15.00 -7.09 2.66
CA PHE A 23 14.11 -6.38 1.75
C PHE A 23 13.06 -5.58 2.53
N PHE A 24 12.58 -4.48 1.93
CA PHE A 24 11.55 -3.60 2.48
C PHE A 24 10.58 -3.18 1.40
N ILE A 25 9.29 -3.43 1.62
CA ILE A 25 8.21 -2.88 0.80
C ILE A 25 7.80 -1.55 1.43
N CYS A 26 8.19 -0.45 0.80
CA CYS A 26 7.94 0.90 1.26
C CYS A 26 6.78 1.50 0.45
N LEU A 27 5.62 1.68 1.06
CA LEU A 27 4.48 2.35 0.43
C LEU A 27 4.37 3.79 0.89
N GLY A 28 4.07 4.69 -0.05
CA GLY A 28 3.90 6.10 0.22
C GLY A 28 2.63 6.38 1.02
N GLU A 29 2.71 7.21 2.06
CA GLU A 29 1.51 7.74 2.72
C GLU A 29 0.85 8.80 1.86
N GLY A 30 -0.35 8.51 1.36
CA GLY A 30 -1.18 9.47 0.64
C GLY A 30 -1.67 10.59 1.55
N ARG A 31 -1.68 11.82 1.03
CA ARG A 31 -2.26 12.98 1.73
C ARG A 31 -3.71 13.17 1.29
N GLY A 32 -4.61 13.15 2.27
CA GLY A 32 -5.99 13.60 2.12
C GLY A 32 -7.00 12.54 1.70
N GLU A 33 -8.28 12.88 1.83
CA GLU A 33 -9.43 12.01 1.53
C GLU A 33 -9.55 11.65 0.04
N GLN A 34 -8.87 12.38 -0.82
CA GLN A 34 -8.97 12.24 -2.29
C GLN A 34 -8.08 11.14 -2.87
N TYR A 35 -7.09 10.64 -2.10
CA TYR A 35 -6.20 9.58 -2.54
C TYR A 35 -6.25 8.40 -1.56
N PRO A 36 -6.28 7.15 -2.06
CA PRO A 36 -6.12 5.99 -1.21
C PRO A 36 -4.84 6.09 -0.38
N LYS A 37 -4.86 5.50 0.79
CA LYS A 37 -3.84 5.60 1.85
C LYS A 37 -2.38 5.41 1.38
N TYR A 38 -2.16 4.73 0.25
CA TYR A 38 -0.85 4.35 -0.26
C TYR A 38 -0.62 4.75 -1.72
N CYS A 39 -1.13 5.89 -2.15
CA CYS A 39 -1.05 6.29 -3.55
C CYS A 39 -0.62 7.75 -3.66
N SER A 40 0.28 8.03 -4.59
CA SER A 40 0.60 9.39 -5.01
C SER A 40 0.44 9.54 -6.52
N PRO A 41 0.21 10.77 -7.03
CA PRO A 41 0.16 11.01 -8.48
C PRO A 41 1.44 10.52 -9.15
N ALA A 42 1.34 10.15 -10.43
CA ALA A 42 2.45 9.60 -11.21
C ALA A 42 3.73 10.46 -11.25
N ASN A 43 3.63 11.72 -10.87
CA ASN A 43 4.74 12.69 -10.97
C ASN A 43 5.64 12.74 -9.74
N GLY A 44 5.60 11.75 -8.84
CA GLY A 44 6.49 11.72 -7.69
C GLY A 44 6.14 10.69 -6.64
N PHE A 45 7.03 10.56 -5.67
CA PHE A 45 6.81 9.75 -4.47
C PHE A 45 6.13 10.60 -3.39
N ALA A 46 5.37 9.95 -2.51
CA ALA A 46 4.86 10.59 -1.30
C ALA A 46 6.03 11.12 -0.44
N LYS A 47 5.79 12.20 0.31
CA LYS A 47 6.83 12.76 1.21
C LYS A 47 7.20 11.81 2.34
N LYS A 48 6.25 10.98 2.77
CA LYS A 48 6.43 9.97 3.82
C LYS A 48 6.16 8.59 3.26
N SER A 49 6.90 7.62 3.73
CA SER A 49 6.74 6.21 3.40
C SER A 49 6.63 5.37 4.67
N LYS A 50 5.90 4.27 4.56
CA LYS A 50 5.76 3.25 5.59
C LYS A 50 6.24 1.92 5.06
N VAL A 51 7.03 1.19 5.83
CA VAL A 51 7.32 -0.22 5.55
C VAL A 51 6.09 -1.04 5.89
N VAL A 52 5.49 -1.68 4.89
CA VAL A 52 4.30 -2.52 5.06
C VAL A 52 4.61 -4.01 5.13
N GLY A 53 5.83 -4.38 4.79
CA GLY A 53 6.36 -5.72 4.91
C GLY A 53 7.85 -5.72 4.61
N GLY A 54 8.60 -6.54 5.30
CA GLY A 54 10.03 -6.61 5.07
C GLY A 54 10.77 -7.58 5.99
N LEU A 55 11.98 -7.88 5.57
CA LEU A 55 12.95 -8.64 6.34
C LEU A 55 14.22 -7.79 6.47
N PHE A 56 14.80 -7.78 7.64
CA PHE A 56 16.12 -7.25 7.90
C PHE A 56 17.00 -8.35 8.47
N HIS A 57 18.08 -8.70 7.78
CA HIS A 57 18.92 -9.87 8.10
C HIS A 57 18.09 -11.15 8.30
N LYS A 58 17.21 -11.43 7.34
CA LYS A 58 16.29 -12.60 7.34
C LYS A 58 15.30 -12.66 8.51
N ARG A 59 15.12 -11.55 9.27
CA ARG A 59 14.16 -11.44 10.37
C ARG A 59 13.08 -10.44 10.02
N ALA A 60 11.83 -10.79 10.34
CA ALA A 60 10.71 -9.86 10.17
C ALA A 60 10.92 -8.61 11.04
N CYS A 61 10.68 -7.45 10.47
CA CYS A 61 10.85 -6.17 11.15
C CYS A 61 9.66 -5.26 10.88
N VAL A 62 9.38 -4.42 11.86
CA VAL A 62 8.36 -3.37 11.78
C VAL A 62 9.06 -2.04 11.98
N PHE A 63 8.77 -1.09 11.13
CA PHE A 63 9.34 0.24 11.19
C PHE A 63 8.25 1.29 11.23
N ASP A 64 8.55 2.41 11.88
CA ASP A 64 7.71 3.58 11.87
C ASP A 64 7.72 4.26 10.49
N VAL A 65 6.77 5.20 10.31
CA VAL A 65 6.72 6.05 9.13
C VAL A 65 7.97 6.94 9.08
N PHE A 66 8.59 7.03 7.93
CA PHE A 66 9.81 7.81 7.71
C PHE A 66 9.69 8.74 6.51
N GLU A 67 10.57 9.74 6.44
CA GLU A 67 10.66 10.64 5.29
C GLU A 67 11.21 9.89 4.08
N THR A 68 10.47 9.89 2.97
CA THR A 68 10.83 9.14 1.75
C THR A 68 12.20 9.55 1.18
N SER A 69 12.62 10.79 1.41
CA SER A 69 13.94 11.29 1.01
C SER A 69 15.12 10.52 1.64
N ARG A 70 14.88 9.79 2.70
CA ARG A 70 15.90 8.93 3.34
C ARG A 70 16.07 7.58 2.65
N LEU A 71 15.10 7.18 1.84
CA LEU A 71 15.02 5.89 1.14
C LEU A 71 14.85 4.67 2.05
N LEU A 72 15.37 4.70 3.27
CA LEU A 72 15.29 3.63 4.27
C LEU A 72 14.94 4.19 5.64
N PRO A 73 14.28 3.38 6.53
CA PRO A 73 14.06 3.73 7.92
C PRO A 73 15.39 4.02 8.65
N LYS A 74 15.33 4.88 9.67
CA LYS A 74 16.53 5.24 10.46
C LYS A 74 17.19 4.07 11.17
N ASP A 75 16.38 3.09 11.55
CA ASP A 75 16.80 1.93 12.35
C ASP A 75 17.45 0.84 11.50
N VAL A 76 17.48 1.03 10.17
CA VAL A 76 18.30 0.22 9.25
C VAL A 76 19.71 0.78 9.31
N SER A 77 20.39 0.49 10.43
CA SER A 77 21.81 0.83 10.64
C SER A 77 22.61 -0.47 10.58
N GLU A 78 23.64 -0.47 9.77
CA GLU A 78 24.47 -1.65 9.56
C GLU A 78 25.91 -1.34 9.94
N ASP A 79 26.52 -2.30 10.65
CA ASP A 79 27.96 -2.26 10.96
C ASP A 79 28.83 -2.54 9.72
N LYS A 80 28.20 -3.00 8.63
CA LYS A 80 28.87 -3.32 7.36
C LYS A 80 28.25 -2.54 6.20
N PRO A 81 29.06 -2.13 5.23
CA PRO A 81 28.53 -1.49 4.02
C PRO A 81 27.67 -2.49 3.22
N MET A 82 26.41 -2.10 2.91
CA MET A 82 25.47 -2.89 2.13
C MET A 82 25.04 -2.12 0.89
N ILE A 83 24.74 -2.85 -0.17
CA ILE A 83 24.19 -2.29 -1.41
C ILE A 83 22.71 -2.60 -1.47
N TYR A 84 21.88 -1.55 -1.55
CA TYR A 84 20.45 -1.66 -1.78
C TYR A 84 20.07 -1.31 -3.20
N TYR A 85 19.26 -2.16 -3.81
CA TYR A 85 18.62 -1.92 -5.10
C TYR A 85 17.18 -1.48 -4.86
N PHE A 86 16.78 -0.39 -5.52
CA PHE A 86 15.45 0.18 -5.39
C PHE A 86 14.64 -0.06 -6.64
N PHE A 87 13.49 -0.69 -6.49
CA PHE A 87 12.57 -0.99 -7.57
C PHE A 87 11.25 -0.26 -7.34
N PRO A 88 10.82 0.64 -8.24
CA PRO A 88 9.58 1.36 -8.08
C PRO A 88 8.38 0.42 -8.21
N ILE A 89 7.40 0.60 -7.34
CA ILE A 89 6.10 -0.07 -7.41
C ILE A 89 5.11 0.94 -7.93
N HIS A 90 4.67 0.75 -9.16
CA HIS A 90 3.77 1.68 -9.85
C HIS A 90 2.82 0.94 -10.80
N ASN A 91 1.75 1.61 -11.14
CA ASN A 91 0.90 1.33 -12.29
C ASN A 91 0.89 2.60 -13.17
N ASN A 92 0.41 2.50 -14.41
CA ASN A 92 0.49 3.54 -15.45
C ASN A 92 0.24 4.99 -14.97
N GLN A 93 -0.61 5.19 -13.96
CA GLN A 93 -1.02 6.51 -13.48
C GLN A 93 -0.61 6.84 -12.05
N PHE A 94 -0.19 5.84 -11.27
CA PHE A 94 0.04 6.00 -9.84
C PHE A 94 1.35 5.34 -9.41
N SER A 95 2.08 6.04 -8.56
CA SER A 95 3.22 5.50 -7.81
C SER A 95 2.73 5.09 -6.43
N TYR A 96 2.96 3.84 -6.06
CA TYR A 96 2.61 3.30 -4.73
C TYR A 96 3.76 3.39 -3.76
N GLY A 97 4.98 3.33 -4.27
CA GLY A 97 6.18 3.33 -3.47
C GLY A 97 7.32 2.59 -4.16
N TYR A 98 8.12 1.87 -3.39
CA TYR A 98 9.24 1.12 -3.91
C TYR A 98 9.55 -0.10 -3.03
N LEU A 99 10.24 -1.06 -3.63
CA LEU A 99 10.86 -2.17 -2.95
C LEU A 99 12.36 -1.90 -2.87
N ALA A 100 12.93 -1.95 -1.67
CA ALA A 100 14.37 -1.93 -1.44
C ALA A 100 14.84 -3.36 -1.13
N VAL A 101 15.89 -3.82 -1.81
CA VAL A 101 16.41 -5.19 -1.64
C VAL A 101 17.91 -5.15 -1.53
N SER A 102 18.46 -5.92 -0.61
CA SER A 102 19.89 -6.21 -0.54
C SER A 102 20.15 -7.69 -0.72
N TYR A 103 21.25 -8.03 -1.39
CA TYR A 103 21.67 -9.39 -1.68
C TYR A 103 23.00 -9.69 -1.01
N GLU A 104 23.18 -10.94 -0.56
CA GLU A 104 24.46 -11.43 -0.01
C GLU A 104 25.55 -11.50 -1.09
N ASP A 105 25.16 -11.85 -2.32
CA ASP A 105 26.05 -12.01 -3.47
C ASP A 105 25.71 -11.06 -4.62
N ASN A 106 26.54 -11.05 -5.67
CA ASN A 106 26.32 -10.21 -6.84
C ASN A 106 24.94 -10.45 -7.47
N TYR A 107 24.19 -9.37 -7.59
CA TYR A 107 22.85 -9.35 -8.14
C TYR A 107 22.78 -9.93 -9.55
N SER A 108 21.95 -10.93 -9.74
CA SER A 108 21.51 -11.42 -11.04
C SER A 108 20.06 -11.01 -11.27
N THR A 109 19.81 -10.19 -12.30
CA THR A 109 18.43 -9.80 -12.70
C THR A 109 17.63 -11.05 -13.06
N ASN A 110 16.69 -11.42 -12.21
CA ASN A 110 15.79 -12.53 -12.49
C ASN A 110 14.49 -11.99 -13.12
N LYS A 111 14.10 -12.49 -14.29
CA LYS A 111 12.83 -12.14 -14.95
C LYS A 111 11.61 -12.38 -14.04
N THR A 112 11.70 -13.37 -13.17
CA THR A 112 10.66 -13.70 -12.19
C THR A 112 10.38 -12.53 -11.24
N PHE A 113 11.42 -11.79 -10.86
CA PHE A 113 11.30 -10.65 -9.96
C PHE A 113 10.54 -9.47 -10.59
N ASN A 114 10.82 -9.15 -11.85
CA ASN A 114 10.10 -8.11 -12.58
C ASN A 114 8.61 -8.44 -12.75
N ASN A 115 8.29 -9.71 -13.03
CA ASN A 115 6.90 -10.17 -13.07
C ASN A 115 6.21 -10.02 -11.72
N TRP A 116 6.91 -10.34 -10.64
CA TRP A 116 6.37 -10.19 -9.29
C TRP A 116 6.07 -8.73 -8.94
N LEU A 117 6.96 -7.78 -9.28
CA LEU A 117 6.73 -6.35 -9.11
C LEU A 117 5.49 -5.87 -9.88
N ALA A 118 5.31 -6.34 -11.10
CA ALA A 118 4.13 -6.01 -11.91
C ALA A 118 2.84 -6.55 -11.27
N ILE A 119 2.86 -7.77 -10.75
CA ILE A 119 1.73 -8.37 -10.03
C ILE A 119 1.40 -7.56 -8.77
N LEU A 120 2.41 -7.16 -8.01
CA LEU A 120 2.24 -6.32 -6.82
C LEU A 120 1.62 -4.97 -7.16
N GLY A 121 2.12 -4.29 -8.20
CA GLY A 121 1.57 -3.02 -8.67
C GLY A 121 0.09 -3.14 -9.09
N ASN A 122 -0.25 -4.21 -9.82
CA ASN A 122 -1.63 -4.49 -10.20
C ASN A 122 -2.53 -4.80 -9.00
N ALA A 123 -2.05 -5.56 -8.02
CA ALA A 123 -2.80 -5.85 -6.80
C ALA A 123 -3.10 -4.57 -5.99
N LEU A 124 -2.12 -3.68 -5.87
CA LEU A 124 -2.31 -2.37 -5.21
C LEU A 124 -3.32 -1.50 -5.97
N GLU A 125 -3.29 -1.52 -7.31
CA GLU A 125 -4.29 -0.82 -8.13
C GLU A 125 -5.69 -1.37 -7.91
N MET A 126 -5.87 -2.68 -7.84
CA MET A 126 -7.18 -3.28 -7.52
C MET A 126 -7.69 -2.85 -6.15
N ILE A 127 -6.83 -2.79 -5.13
CA ILE A 127 -7.18 -2.30 -3.79
C ILE A 127 -7.62 -0.84 -3.88
N ARG A 128 -6.88 -0.01 -4.60
CA ARG A 128 -7.21 1.40 -4.82
C ARG A 128 -8.58 1.58 -5.47
N ILE A 129 -8.86 0.84 -6.54
CA ILE A 129 -10.15 0.89 -7.26
C ILE A 129 -11.28 0.44 -6.33
N LYS A 130 -11.09 -0.63 -5.57
CA LYS A 130 -12.07 -1.12 -4.60
C LYS A 130 -12.40 -0.06 -3.54
N GLN A 131 -11.40 0.57 -2.95
CA GLN A 131 -11.59 1.63 -1.95
C GLN A 131 -12.34 2.83 -2.53
N LYS A 132 -11.96 3.28 -3.76
CA LYS A 132 -12.67 4.34 -4.45
C LYS A 132 -14.15 4.00 -4.70
N ASN A 133 -14.43 2.79 -5.17
CA ASN A 133 -15.80 2.35 -5.43
C ASN A 133 -16.61 2.29 -4.13
N GLN A 134 -16.03 1.81 -3.03
CA GLN A 134 -16.69 1.81 -1.73
C GLN A 134 -17.04 3.23 -1.25
N GLY A 135 -16.11 4.18 -1.42
CA GLY A 135 -16.38 5.59 -1.10
C GLY A 135 -17.52 6.18 -1.92
N LEU A 136 -17.52 5.94 -3.24
CA LEU A 136 -18.61 6.39 -4.13
C LEU A 136 -19.96 5.76 -3.76
N LEU A 137 -19.99 4.48 -3.40
CA LEU A 137 -21.22 3.82 -2.94
C LEU A 137 -21.75 4.43 -1.63
N GLN A 138 -20.86 4.78 -0.70
CA GLN A 138 -21.25 5.46 0.54
C GLN A 138 -21.81 6.87 0.25
N GLU A 139 -21.19 7.62 -0.64
CA GLU A 139 -21.67 8.94 -1.06
C GLU A 139 -23.04 8.85 -1.74
N LEU A 140 -23.20 7.91 -2.68
CA LEU A 140 -24.49 7.66 -3.32
C LEU A 140 -25.58 7.26 -2.30
N ASN A 141 -25.24 6.40 -1.33
CA ASN A 141 -26.19 6.02 -0.29
C ASN A 141 -26.58 7.21 0.58
N ASN A 142 -25.62 8.08 0.93
CA ASN A 142 -25.90 9.30 1.67
C ASN A 142 -26.86 10.23 0.91
N LEU A 143 -26.61 10.47 -0.40
CA LEU A 143 -27.52 11.26 -1.24
C LEU A 143 -28.90 10.62 -1.42
N TYR A 144 -28.98 9.29 -1.37
CA TYR A 144 -30.24 8.56 -1.49
C TYR A 144 -31.13 8.67 -0.25
N VAL A 145 -30.56 8.75 0.96
CA VAL A 145 -31.30 8.76 2.22
C VAL A 145 -31.39 10.12 2.89
N HIS A 146 -30.57 11.10 2.49
CA HIS A 146 -30.58 12.43 3.05
C HIS A 146 -31.04 13.50 2.04
N ASP A 147 -31.60 14.57 2.54
CA ASP A 147 -31.95 15.75 1.77
C ASP A 147 -30.68 16.64 1.62
N ALA A 148 -30.35 17.00 0.37
CA ALA A 148 -29.12 17.71 0.05
C ALA A 148 -29.04 19.14 0.63
N LEU A 149 -30.18 19.76 0.98
CA LEU A 149 -30.21 21.13 1.49
C LEU A 149 -30.14 21.16 3.00
N THR A 150 -30.82 20.25 3.66
CA THR A 150 -30.98 20.25 5.13
C THR A 150 -30.08 19.27 5.84
N GLY A 151 -29.52 18.27 5.12
CA GLY A 151 -28.75 17.17 5.69
C GLY A 151 -29.56 16.16 6.52
N LEU A 152 -30.89 16.37 6.64
CA LEU A 152 -31.79 15.49 7.37
C LEU A 152 -32.16 14.28 6.51
N TYR A 153 -32.73 13.22 7.13
CA TYR A 153 -33.29 12.12 6.37
C TYR A 153 -34.41 12.62 5.45
N ASN A 154 -34.32 12.28 4.19
CA ASN A 154 -35.42 12.45 3.26
C ASN A 154 -36.52 11.40 3.57
N ARG A 155 -37.65 11.45 2.84
CA ARG A 155 -38.74 10.49 3.06
C ARG A 155 -38.29 9.03 3.01
N ARG A 156 -37.44 8.67 2.06
CA ARG A 156 -36.91 7.28 1.90
C ARG A 156 -35.99 6.89 3.05
N GLY A 157 -35.10 7.79 3.48
CA GLY A 157 -34.22 7.57 4.64
C GLY A 157 -35.03 7.39 5.92
N PHE A 158 -36.06 8.20 6.13
CA PHE A 158 -36.97 8.06 7.27
C PHE A 158 -37.69 6.71 7.27
N ASP A 159 -38.25 6.29 6.13
CA ASP A 159 -38.96 5.01 6.01
C ASP A 159 -38.03 3.82 6.28
N SER A 160 -36.76 3.86 5.79
CA SER A 160 -35.79 2.77 6.01
C SER A 160 -35.38 2.65 7.48
N VAL A 161 -35.09 3.76 8.16
CA VAL A 161 -34.68 3.77 9.58
C VAL A 161 -35.83 3.39 10.51
N SER A 162 -37.06 3.83 10.18
CA SER A 162 -38.24 3.48 10.97
C SER A 162 -38.56 2.00 10.92
N LEU A 163 -38.44 1.35 9.75
CA LEU A 163 -38.65 -0.08 9.60
C LEU A 163 -37.62 -0.95 10.36
N GLU A 164 -36.37 -0.49 10.52
CA GLU A 164 -35.35 -1.18 11.32
C GLU A 164 -35.63 -1.11 12.83
N LYS A 165 -36.19 0.01 13.31
CA LYS A 165 -36.45 0.20 14.76
C LYS A 165 -37.73 -0.49 15.26
N TYR A 166 -38.63 -0.87 14.37
CA TYR A 166 -39.90 -1.50 14.74
C TYR A 166 -39.96 -3.01 14.42
N LYS A 167 -38.82 -3.64 14.12
CA LYS A 167 -38.62 -5.08 14.13
C LYS A 167 -38.01 -5.57 15.42
#